data_325cf15fcfd1c4ef5373fbd8200c6331
#
_entry.id   325cf15fcfd1c4ef5373fbd8200c6331
#
_cell.length_a   1.000
_cell.length_b   1.000
_cell.length_c   1.000
_cell.angle_alpha   90.00
_cell.angle_beta   90.00
_cell.angle_gamma   90.00
#
_symmetry.space_group_name_H-M   'P 1'
#
loop_
_entity.id
_entity.type
_entity.pdbx_description
1 polymer ?
#
loop_
_entity_poly.entity_id
_entity_poly.type
_entity_poly.pdbx_seq_one_letter_code
_entity_poly.pdbx_strand_id
1 'polypeptide(L)'
;GLGDCVDCGICVQVCPTGIDIRNGLQNECIGCAACIDACDQVMDKMNYPRGLIRYSTENAVSMRYTPLEILRRAARPRVIIYTAILTLLTVATAWSLATRIPLKVNILKDRNVLSREADDGSIENIYRLQIMNTGDQTRTFRITIGGIDGIRLAGEDRLTIVGGEIGTHTAVVRADSGATGSGATAITFDVADIADASVAVTERTKFWMP
;
A
#
# COMPACT_ATOMS: atom_id res chain seq x y z
N GLY A 1 -6.78 -28.70 -37.17
CA GLY A 1 -5.62 -29.48 -36.76
C GLY A 1 -4.38 -28.61 -36.70
N LEU A 2 -3.31 -29.13 -36.15
CA LEU A 2 -1.97 -28.51 -36.21
C LEU A 2 -1.32 -28.88 -37.56
N GLY A 3 -0.36 -28.04 -38.01
CA GLY A 3 0.46 -28.41 -39.17
C GLY A 3 1.43 -29.56 -38.82
N ASP A 4 1.95 -30.21 -39.82
CA ASP A 4 2.93 -31.28 -39.66
C ASP A 4 4.36 -30.71 -39.75
N CYS A 5 5.31 -31.33 -39.02
CA CYS A 5 6.70 -30.95 -39.06
C CYS A 5 7.30 -31.32 -40.46
N VAL A 6 7.89 -30.33 -41.13
CA VAL A 6 8.56 -30.50 -42.42
C VAL A 6 10.04 -30.74 -42.33
N ASP A 7 10.52 -30.99 -41.12
CA ASP A 7 11.91 -31.31 -40.77
C ASP A 7 12.96 -30.27 -41.29
N CYS A 8 12.60 -29.01 -41.32
CA CYS A 8 13.48 -27.95 -41.81
C CYS A 8 14.65 -27.58 -40.87
N GLY A 9 14.62 -28.04 -39.62
CA GLY A 9 15.71 -27.86 -38.63
C GLY A 9 15.86 -26.40 -38.13
N ILE A 10 15.06 -25.46 -38.57
CA ILE A 10 15.18 -24.03 -38.22
C ILE A 10 14.99 -23.81 -36.72
N CYS A 11 14.05 -24.51 -36.07
CA CYS A 11 13.80 -24.43 -34.64
C CYS A 11 15.04 -24.78 -33.78
N VAL A 12 15.92 -25.66 -34.27
CA VAL A 12 17.19 -26.00 -33.63
C VAL A 12 18.23 -24.90 -33.86
N GLN A 13 18.31 -24.38 -35.09
CA GLN A 13 19.29 -23.36 -35.46
C GLN A 13 19.07 -22.03 -34.73
N VAL A 14 17.82 -21.62 -34.48
CA VAL A 14 17.50 -20.39 -33.77
C VAL A 14 17.58 -20.53 -32.24
N CYS A 15 17.74 -21.73 -31.73
CA CYS A 15 17.79 -21.97 -30.30
C CYS A 15 19.10 -21.47 -29.69
N PRO A 16 19.06 -20.49 -28.75
CA PRO A 16 20.28 -19.96 -28.14
C PRO A 16 21.02 -20.96 -27.26
N THR A 17 20.32 -22.00 -26.79
CA THR A 17 20.89 -23.08 -25.97
C THR A 17 21.17 -24.37 -26.78
N GLY A 18 20.86 -24.37 -28.08
CA GLY A 18 21.17 -25.45 -29.01
C GLY A 18 20.34 -26.73 -28.80
N ILE A 19 19.18 -26.65 -28.13
CA ILE A 19 18.29 -27.81 -27.96
C ILE A 19 17.51 -28.13 -29.23
N ASP A 20 17.18 -29.40 -29.40
CA ASP A 20 16.27 -29.85 -30.43
C ASP A 20 14.86 -30.06 -29.83
N ILE A 21 13.99 -29.05 -30.00
CA ILE A 21 12.62 -29.06 -29.46
C ILE A 21 11.73 -30.18 -30.08
N ARG A 22 12.13 -30.77 -31.21
CA ARG A 22 11.41 -31.89 -31.80
C ARG A 22 11.45 -33.13 -30.90
N ASN A 23 12.47 -33.24 -30.05
CA ASN A 23 12.62 -34.28 -29.03
C ASN A 23 11.87 -33.94 -27.72
N GLY A 24 11.06 -32.86 -27.72
CA GLY A 24 10.32 -32.38 -26.55
C GLY A 24 11.08 -31.32 -25.74
N LEU A 25 10.52 -30.94 -24.60
CA LEU A 25 11.10 -29.96 -23.69
C LEU A 25 12.34 -30.57 -22.99
N GLN A 26 13.43 -29.79 -22.97
CA GLN A 26 14.68 -30.14 -22.32
C GLN A 26 15.01 -29.15 -21.19
N ASN A 27 15.82 -29.57 -20.21
CA ASN A 27 16.14 -28.76 -19.03
C ASN A 27 16.90 -27.46 -19.38
N GLU A 28 17.65 -27.49 -20.48
CA GLU A 28 18.41 -26.34 -20.97
C GLU A 28 17.54 -25.26 -21.63
N CYS A 29 16.24 -25.52 -21.81
CA CYS A 29 15.32 -24.57 -22.42
C CYS A 29 15.09 -23.35 -21.52
N ILE A 30 15.41 -22.16 -22.02
CA ILE A 30 15.20 -20.89 -21.32
C ILE A 30 13.83 -20.25 -21.59
N GLY A 31 12.97 -20.91 -22.37
CA GLY A 31 11.61 -20.41 -22.66
C GLY A 31 11.56 -19.14 -23.51
N CYS A 32 12.54 -18.88 -24.38
CA CYS A 32 12.67 -17.63 -25.14
C CYS A 32 11.69 -17.48 -26.33
N ALA A 33 10.94 -18.53 -26.69
CA ALA A 33 10.01 -18.58 -27.83
C ALA A 33 10.61 -18.45 -29.23
N ALA A 34 11.90 -18.27 -29.42
CA ALA A 34 12.51 -18.12 -30.75
C ALA A 34 12.18 -19.26 -31.72
N CYS A 35 12.09 -20.50 -31.21
CA CYS A 35 11.69 -21.67 -31.99
C CYS A 35 10.20 -21.61 -32.40
N ILE A 36 9.33 -20.98 -31.62
CA ILE A 36 7.90 -20.79 -31.95
C ILE A 36 7.80 -19.86 -33.14
N ASP A 37 8.40 -18.65 -33.06
CA ASP A 37 8.35 -17.65 -34.12
C ASP A 37 8.94 -18.16 -35.44
N ALA A 38 10.08 -18.85 -35.35
CA ALA A 38 10.74 -19.43 -36.52
C ALA A 38 9.90 -20.56 -37.16
N CYS A 39 9.27 -21.40 -36.35
CA CYS A 39 8.38 -22.46 -36.86
C CYS A 39 7.12 -21.88 -37.49
N ASP A 40 6.49 -20.89 -36.89
CA ASP A 40 5.29 -20.26 -37.43
C ASP A 40 5.56 -19.58 -38.80
N GLN A 41 6.74 -18.97 -39.01
CA GLN A 41 7.14 -18.45 -40.31
C GLN A 41 7.26 -19.55 -41.39
N VAL A 42 7.72 -20.74 -41.02
CA VAL A 42 7.78 -21.88 -41.95
C VAL A 42 6.37 -22.40 -42.23
N MET A 43 5.51 -22.53 -41.20
CA MET A 43 4.14 -22.95 -41.36
C MET A 43 3.38 -22.03 -42.31
N ASP A 44 3.56 -20.71 -42.21
CA ASP A 44 2.98 -19.73 -43.13
C ASP A 44 3.40 -19.97 -44.60
N LYS A 45 4.70 -20.21 -44.83
CA LYS A 45 5.23 -20.48 -46.18
C LYS A 45 4.68 -21.77 -46.77
N MET A 46 4.40 -22.74 -45.91
CA MET A 46 3.85 -24.03 -46.30
C MET A 46 2.31 -24.05 -46.36
N ASN A 47 1.65 -22.92 -46.02
CA ASN A 47 0.18 -22.83 -45.84
C ASN A 47 -0.35 -23.84 -44.80
N TYR A 48 0.41 -24.14 -43.77
CA TYR A 48 0.01 -24.96 -42.67
C TYR A 48 -0.49 -24.13 -41.48
N PRO A 49 -1.37 -24.66 -40.62
CA PRO A 49 -1.80 -24.00 -39.41
C PRO A 49 -0.61 -23.74 -38.47
N ARG A 50 -0.54 -22.52 -37.89
CA ARG A 50 0.45 -22.15 -36.89
C ARG A 50 0.25 -22.91 -35.57
N GLY A 51 1.25 -22.85 -34.69
CA GLY A 51 1.18 -23.36 -33.32
C GLY A 51 1.61 -24.80 -33.17
N LEU A 52 2.38 -25.32 -34.13
CA LEU A 52 3.02 -26.64 -33.99
C LEU A 52 3.94 -26.67 -32.76
N ILE A 53 4.81 -25.65 -32.61
CA ILE A 53 5.55 -25.39 -31.38
C ILE A 53 4.80 -24.30 -30.61
N ARG A 54 4.47 -24.56 -29.33
CA ARG A 54 3.71 -23.64 -28.49
C ARG A 54 3.91 -23.91 -27.02
N TYR A 55 3.62 -22.91 -26.20
CA TYR A 55 3.52 -23.14 -24.77
C TYR A 55 2.29 -23.99 -24.43
N SER A 56 2.50 -25.03 -23.64
CA SER A 56 1.42 -25.90 -23.19
C SER A 56 1.80 -26.60 -21.90
N THR A 57 0.86 -27.28 -21.24
CA THR A 57 1.16 -28.14 -20.11
C THR A 57 1.50 -29.53 -20.61
N GLU A 58 2.38 -30.25 -19.93
CA GLU A 58 2.75 -31.64 -20.27
C GLU A 58 1.50 -32.53 -20.45
N ASN A 59 0.56 -32.43 -19.50
CA ASN A 59 -0.70 -33.19 -19.60
C ASN A 59 -1.54 -32.79 -20.81
N ALA A 60 -1.54 -31.51 -21.21
CA ALA A 60 -2.29 -31.06 -22.39
C ALA A 60 -1.66 -31.58 -23.69
N VAL A 61 -0.34 -31.71 -23.73
CA VAL A 61 0.39 -32.30 -24.86
C VAL A 61 0.14 -33.81 -24.92
N SER A 62 0.36 -34.52 -23.81
CA SER A 62 0.23 -35.98 -23.73
C SER A 62 -1.19 -36.49 -24.01
N MET A 63 -2.20 -35.77 -23.47
CA MET A 63 -3.62 -36.13 -23.57
C MET A 63 -4.38 -35.36 -24.67
N ARG A 64 -3.69 -34.52 -25.43
CA ARG A 64 -4.26 -33.70 -26.52
C ARG A 64 -5.48 -32.88 -26.09
N TYR A 65 -5.41 -32.23 -24.92
CA TYR A 65 -6.50 -31.42 -24.39
C TYR A 65 -6.83 -30.21 -25.30
N THR A 66 -8.11 -29.95 -25.42
CA THR A 66 -8.59 -28.73 -26.01
C THR A 66 -8.36 -27.52 -25.09
N PRO A 67 -8.30 -26.28 -25.59
CA PRO A 67 -8.16 -25.08 -24.75
C PRO A 67 -9.20 -24.98 -23.63
N LEU A 68 -10.45 -25.41 -23.91
CA LEU A 68 -11.53 -25.40 -22.92
C LEU A 68 -11.30 -26.41 -21.79
N GLU A 69 -10.76 -27.59 -22.11
CA GLU A 69 -10.42 -28.60 -21.10
C GLU A 69 -9.25 -28.15 -20.22
N ILE A 70 -8.28 -27.45 -20.79
CA ILE A 70 -7.16 -26.84 -20.04
C ILE A 70 -7.72 -25.83 -19.02
N LEU A 71 -8.61 -24.93 -19.47
CA LEU A 71 -9.25 -23.94 -18.61
C LEU A 71 -10.08 -24.58 -17.49
N ARG A 72 -10.90 -25.60 -17.84
CA ARG A 72 -11.70 -26.35 -16.86
C ARG A 72 -10.83 -27.06 -15.82
N ARG A 73 -9.67 -27.58 -16.22
CA ARG A 73 -8.72 -28.21 -15.30
C ARG A 73 -7.94 -27.21 -14.44
N ALA A 74 -7.75 -25.98 -14.92
CA ALA A 74 -7.21 -24.89 -14.10
C ALA A 74 -8.18 -24.50 -12.98
N ALA A 75 -9.49 -24.61 -13.20
CA ALA A 75 -10.54 -24.34 -12.21
C ALA A 75 -10.66 -25.45 -11.12
N ARG A 76 -9.54 -25.95 -10.62
CA ARG A 76 -9.53 -26.90 -9.49
C ARG A 76 -9.85 -26.16 -8.17
N PRO A 77 -10.51 -26.84 -7.21
CA PRO A 77 -10.86 -26.22 -5.93
C PRO A 77 -9.67 -25.52 -5.24
N ARG A 78 -8.47 -26.14 -5.28
CA ARG A 78 -7.26 -25.53 -4.71
C ARG A 78 -6.88 -24.22 -5.39
N VAL A 79 -6.89 -24.18 -6.72
CA VAL A 79 -6.56 -22.99 -7.49
C VAL A 79 -7.57 -21.88 -7.20
N ILE A 80 -8.87 -22.21 -7.20
CA ILE A 80 -9.95 -21.27 -6.90
C ILE A 80 -9.78 -20.68 -5.50
N ILE A 81 -9.56 -21.53 -4.48
CA ILE A 81 -9.40 -21.09 -3.09
C ILE A 81 -8.18 -20.17 -2.94
N TYR A 82 -7.03 -20.57 -3.48
CA TYR A 82 -5.81 -19.75 -3.37
C TYR A 82 -5.92 -18.43 -4.13
N THR A 83 -6.51 -18.46 -5.33
CA THR A 83 -6.76 -17.24 -6.12
C THR A 83 -7.75 -16.32 -5.39
N ALA A 84 -8.81 -16.88 -4.79
CA ALA A 84 -9.79 -16.10 -4.03
C ALA A 84 -9.13 -15.44 -2.80
N ILE A 85 -8.31 -16.18 -2.04
CA ILE A 85 -7.58 -15.63 -0.89
C ILE A 85 -6.61 -14.53 -1.34
N LEU A 86 -5.83 -14.78 -2.38
CA LEU A 86 -4.87 -13.81 -2.91
C LEU A 86 -5.59 -12.53 -3.37
N THR A 87 -6.68 -12.68 -4.13
CA THR A 87 -7.49 -11.54 -4.59
C THR A 87 -8.06 -10.76 -3.41
N LEU A 88 -8.62 -11.45 -2.40
CA LEU A 88 -9.15 -10.80 -1.20
C LEU A 88 -8.06 -9.98 -0.48
N LEU A 89 -6.89 -10.56 -0.26
CA LEU A 89 -5.76 -9.86 0.37
C LEU A 89 -5.29 -8.65 -0.44
N THR A 90 -5.19 -8.80 -1.76
CA THR A 90 -4.79 -7.71 -2.67
C THR A 90 -5.80 -6.57 -2.62
N VAL A 91 -7.10 -6.89 -2.71
CA VAL A 91 -8.18 -5.90 -2.64
C VAL A 91 -8.21 -5.22 -1.27
N ALA A 92 -8.08 -5.98 -0.17
CA ALA A 92 -8.05 -5.42 1.17
C ALA A 92 -6.85 -4.47 1.38
N THR A 93 -5.68 -4.83 0.86
CA THR A 93 -4.49 -3.98 0.90
C THR A 93 -4.67 -2.71 0.07
N ALA A 94 -5.16 -2.83 -1.16
CA ALA A 94 -5.44 -1.68 -2.02
C ALA A 94 -6.48 -0.74 -1.39
N TRP A 95 -7.54 -1.29 -0.81
CA TRP A 95 -8.55 -0.54 -0.07
C TRP A 95 -7.95 0.20 1.13
N SER A 96 -7.15 -0.49 1.95
CA SER A 96 -6.47 0.12 3.11
C SER A 96 -5.53 1.26 2.72
N LEU A 97 -4.83 1.13 1.58
CA LEU A 97 -3.98 2.20 1.06
C LEU A 97 -4.80 3.39 0.53
N ALA A 98 -5.88 3.12 -0.19
CA ALA A 98 -6.74 4.14 -0.78
C ALA A 98 -7.53 4.95 0.28
N THR A 99 -7.89 4.30 1.40
CA THR A 99 -8.64 4.95 2.50
C THR A 99 -7.75 5.51 3.60
N ARG A 100 -6.43 5.46 3.45
CA ARG A 100 -5.49 5.94 4.44
C ARG A 100 -5.56 7.45 4.58
N ILE A 101 -5.80 7.94 5.82
CA ILE A 101 -5.72 9.37 6.15
C ILE A 101 -4.24 9.80 6.06
N PRO A 102 -3.90 10.83 5.25
CA PRO A 102 -2.52 11.27 5.04
C PRO A 102 -2.02 12.18 6.17
N LEU A 103 -2.42 11.92 7.40
CA LEU A 103 -2.06 12.68 8.58
C LEU A 103 -1.76 11.73 9.74
N LYS A 104 -0.65 11.95 10.43
CA LYS A 104 -0.34 11.31 11.71
C LYS A 104 0.08 12.35 12.71
N VAL A 105 -0.38 12.21 13.93
CA VAL A 105 -0.07 13.12 15.04
C VAL A 105 0.51 12.30 16.19
N ASN A 106 1.60 12.77 16.78
CA ASN A 106 2.18 12.19 17.97
C ASN A 106 2.36 13.30 19.01
N ILE A 107 1.89 13.07 20.23
CA ILE A 107 1.93 14.05 21.32
C ILE A 107 2.99 13.63 22.33
N LEU A 108 4.02 14.44 22.44
CA LEU A 108 5.07 14.28 23.43
C LEU A 108 4.85 15.30 24.54
N LYS A 109 4.61 14.82 25.76
CA LYS A 109 4.55 15.69 26.93
C LYS A 109 5.96 16.01 27.44
N ASP A 110 6.21 17.24 27.84
CA ASP A 110 7.46 17.57 28.51
C ASP A 110 7.49 16.85 29.86
N ARG A 111 8.59 16.12 30.11
CA ARG A 111 8.78 15.33 31.34
C ARG A 111 9.43 16.14 32.45
N ASN A 112 10.05 17.27 32.13
CA ASN A 112 10.80 18.07 33.09
C ASN A 112 9.85 18.96 33.93
N VAL A 113 8.76 19.44 33.32
CA VAL A 113 7.77 20.28 34.00
C VAL A 113 6.39 19.73 33.67
N LEU A 114 5.73 19.10 34.65
CA LEU A 114 4.40 18.52 34.44
C LEU A 114 3.31 19.60 34.31
N SER A 115 3.42 20.66 35.08
CA SER A 115 2.54 21.85 35.06
C SER A 115 3.29 23.04 35.68
N ARG A 116 2.92 24.21 35.27
CA ARG A 116 3.35 25.46 35.91
C ARG A 116 2.16 26.41 36.02
N GLU A 117 2.22 27.28 37.01
CA GLU A 117 1.26 28.37 37.14
C GLU A 117 1.73 29.55 36.27
N ALA A 118 0.83 30.08 35.44
CA ALA A 118 1.07 31.29 34.65
C ALA A 118 0.81 32.55 35.49
N ASP A 119 1.27 33.72 35.01
CA ASP A 119 1.15 34.99 35.71
C ASP A 119 -0.32 35.39 35.95
N ASP A 120 -1.26 34.86 35.19
CA ASP A 120 -2.72 35.08 35.32
C ASP A 120 -3.40 34.08 36.26
N GLY A 121 -2.65 33.22 36.97
CA GLY A 121 -3.17 32.19 37.85
C GLY A 121 -3.75 30.95 37.13
N SER A 122 -3.65 30.87 35.81
CA SER A 122 -4.02 29.67 35.06
C SER A 122 -2.92 28.62 35.13
N ILE A 123 -3.28 27.36 34.99
CA ILE A 123 -2.33 26.24 34.94
C ILE A 123 -1.95 25.96 33.50
N GLU A 124 -0.64 25.94 33.23
CA GLU A 124 -0.08 25.63 31.91
C GLU A 124 0.53 24.22 31.87
N ASN A 125 0.24 23.52 30.77
CA ASN A 125 0.97 22.31 30.40
C ASN A 125 1.55 22.47 28.99
N ILE A 126 2.76 22.00 28.78
CA ILE A 126 3.47 22.13 27.50
C ILE A 126 3.53 20.78 26.81
N TYR A 127 3.12 20.77 25.55
CA TYR A 127 3.15 19.58 24.69
C TYR A 127 3.94 19.88 23.42
N ARG A 128 4.69 18.89 22.97
CA ARG A 128 5.32 18.92 21.65
C ARG A 128 4.54 18.02 20.72
N LEU A 129 3.86 18.62 19.76
CA LEU A 129 3.11 17.93 18.72
C LEU A 129 4.04 17.68 17.54
N GLN A 130 4.19 16.40 17.18
CA GLN A 130 4.82 15.99 15.92
C GLN A 130 3.71 15.64 14.94
N ILE A 131 3.51 16.49 13.96
CA ILE A 131 2.48 16.35 12.94
C ILE A 131 3.15 15.93 11.64
N MET A 132 2.83 14.74 11.15
CA MET A 132 3.40 14.17 9.94
C MET A 132 2.38 14.26 8.81
N ASN A 133 2.71 15.03 7.78
CA ASN A 133 1.96 15.04 6.53
C ASN A 133 2.47 13.89 5.64
N THR A 134 1.73 12.78 5.60
CA THR A 134 2.10 11.60 4.78
C THR A 134 1.55 11.67 3.36
N GLY A 135 0.92 12.78 2.97
CA GLY A 135 0.51 13.06 1.59
C GLY A 135 1.61 13.75 0.79
N ASP A 136 1.39 13.94 -0.51
CA ASP A 136 2.36 14.54 -1.44
C ASP A 136 2.22 16.07 -1.54
N GLN A 137 1.13 16.64 -1.03
CA GLN A 137 0.83 18.07 -1.13
C GLN A 137 1.15 18.80 0.19
N THR A 138 1.58 20.07 0.08
CA THR A 138 1.69 20.96 1.24
C THR A 138 0.30 21.21 1.81
N ARG A 139 0.13 21.03 3.13
CA ARG A 139 -1.14 21.18 3.84
C ARG A 139 -0.98 22.11 5.04
N THR A 140 -2.03 22.84 5.37
CA THR A 140 -2.10 23.69 6.56
C THR A 140 -3.08 23.06 7.54
N PHE A 141 -2.57 22.63 8.66
CA PHE A 141 -3.34 22.00 9.72
C PHE A 141 -3.74 23.00 10.79
N ARG A 142 -4.97 22.90 11.25
CA ARG A 142 -5.47 23.61 12.45
C ARG A 142 -5.45 22.66 13.63
N ILE A 143 -4.99 23.17 14.76
CA ILE A 143 -4.89 22.46 16.03
C ILE A 143 -5.95 23.02 16.96
N THR A 144 -6.85 22.17 17.44
CA THR A 144 -7.84 22.53 18.45
C THR A 144 -7.73 21.60 19.65
N ILE A 145 -8.23 22.05 20.77
CA ILE A 145 -8.14 21.31 22.03
C ILE A 145 -9.49 21.22 22.71
N GLY A 146 -9.76 20.09 23.35
CA GLY A 146 -10.99 19.86 24.10
C GLY A 146 -10.81 18.92 25.29
N GLY A 147 -11.86 18.73 26.08
CA GLY A 147 -11.90 17.78 27.19
C GLY A 147 -12.00 18.38 28.60
N ILE A 148 -11.76 19.69 28.76
CA ILE A 148 -11.93 20.42 30.01
C ILE A 148 -12.65 21.73 29.69
N ASP A 149 -13.59 22.15 30.51
CA ASP A 149 -14.28 23.44 30.34
C ASP A 149 -13.30 24.59 30.52
N GLY A 150 -13.32 25.55 29.56
CA GLY A 150 -12.41 26.70 29.58
C GLY A 150 -10.97 26.40 29.15
N ILE A 151 -10.66 25.17 28.69
CA ILE A 151 -9.33 24.86 28.16
C ILE A 151 -9.06 25.65 26.88
N ARG A 152 -7.86 26.20 26.76
CA ARG A 152 -7.45 27.00 25.60
C ARG A 152 -6.02 26.70 25.17
N LEU A 153 -5.79 26.80 23.88
CA LEU A 153 -4.44 26.76 23.31
C LEU A 153 -3.88 28.19 23.34
N ALA A 154 -2.71 28.36 23.95
CA ALA A 154 -2.00 29.63 23.95
C ALA A 154 -0.96 29.62 22.82
N GLY A 155 -1.09 30.56 21.87
CA GLY A 155 -0.19 30.70 20.72
C GLY A 155 -0.84 30.35 19.38
N GLU A 156 -0.03 29.96 18.43
CA GLU A 156 -0.48 29.65 17.08
C GLU A 156 -1.29 28.34 17.03
N ASP A 157 -2.43 28.37 16.37
CA ASP A 157 -3.31 27.22 16.18
C ASP A 157 -3.13 26.55 14.80
N ARG A 158 -2.15 27.02 14.00
CA ARG A 158 -1.95 26.58 12.62
C ARG A 158 -0.50 26.23 12.35
N LEU A 159 -0.32 25.19 11.55
CA LEU A 159 0.99 24.75 11.11
C LEU A 159 0.92 24.29 9.64
N THR A 160 1.78 24.86 8.79
CA THR A 160 1.91 24.43 7.39
C THR A 160 3.05 23.46 7.25
N ILE A 161 2.79 22.27 6.64
CA ILE A 161 3.76 21.18 6.50
C ILE A 161 3.78 20.73 5.04
N VAL A 162 4.97 20.64 4.47
CA VAL A 162 5.21 20.13 3.12
C VAL A 162 4.89 18.64 3.07
N GLY A 163 4.49 18.16 1.90
CA GLY A 163 4.23 16.73 1.70
C GLY A 163 5.44 15.85 2.05
N GLY A 164 5.21 14.77 2.77
CA GLY A 164 6.25 13.84 3.23
C GLY A 164 7.07 14.32 4.43
N GLU A 165 6.81 15.51 4.98
CA GLU A 165 7.59 16.08 6.08
C GLU A 165 6.88 15.96 7.44
N ILE A 166 7.68 16.14 8.50
CA ILE A 166 7.23 16.19 9.90
C ILE A 166 7.41 17.62 10.40
N GLY A 167 6.29 18.27 10.77
CA GLY A 167 6.30 19.52 11.49
C GLY A 167 6.28 19.28 12.98
N THR A 168 7.07 20.06 13.73
CA THR A 168 7.02 20.08 15.19
C THR A 168 6.43 21.38 15.66
N HIS A 169 5.37 21.31 16.47
CA HIS A 169 4.71 22.45 17.07
C HIS A 169 4.72 22.32 18.59
N THR A 170 5.09 23.40 19.29
CA THR A 170 5.00 23.47 20.75
C THR A 170 3.67 24.09 21.15
N ALA A 171 2.76 23.26 21.67
CA ALA A 171 1.46 23.65 22.11
C ALA A 171 1.49 23.95 23.63
N VAL A 172 1.23 25.19 23.98
CA VAL A 172 1.03 25.60 25.37
C VAL A 172 -0.47 25.58 25.64
N VAL A 173 -0.88 24.74 26.59
CA VAL A 173 -2.29 24.56 26.93
C VAL A 173 -2.55 25.13 28.29
N ARG A 174 -3.56 25.99 28.39
CA ARG A 174 -3.98 26.65 29.63
C ARG A 174 -5.40 26.23 30.03
N ALA A 175 -5.58 26.04 31.32
CA ALA A 175 -6.89 25.88 31.94
C ALA A 175 -6.93 26.70 33.24
N ASP A 176 -8.12 27.16 33.60
CA ASP A 176 -8.31 27.94 34.83
C ASP A 176 -8.05 27.03 36.05
N SER A 177 -7.41 27.59 37.08
CA SER A 177 -7.20 26.91 38.36
C SER A 177 -8.56 26.56 38.95
N GLY A 178 -8.83 25.24 39.08
CA GLY A 178 -10.13 24.73 39.56
C GLY A 178 -11.11 24.28 38.47
N ALA A 179 -10.75 24.38 37.18
CA ALA A 179 -11.56 23.81 36.10
C ALA A 179 -11.72 22.28 36.20
N THR A 180 -10.78 21.62 36.87
CA THR A 180 -10.85 20.20 37.24
C THR A 180 -10.28 19.98 38.64
N GLY A 181 -10.54 18.80 39.24
CA GLY A 181 -9.85 18.38 40.46
C GLY A 181 -8.36 18.16 40.23
N SER A 182 -7.55 18.15 41.31
CA SER A 182 -6.11 17.87 41.22
C SER A 182 -5.84 16.51 40.58
N GLY A 183 -4.79 16.43 39.76
CA GLY A 183 -4.37 15.21 39.08
C GLY A 183 -4.42 15.26 37.57
N ALA A 184 -4.46 14.10 36.94
CA ALA A 184 -4.39 13.95 35.48
C ALA A 184 -5.78 13.83 34.87
N THR A 185 -6.22 14.83 34.12
CA THR A 185 -7.49 14.83 33.38
C THR A 185 -7.26 14.58 31.89
N ALA A 186 -8.12 13.76 31.28
CA ALA A 186 -8.00 13.47 29.85
C ALA A 186 -8.41 14.67 29.01
N ILE A 187 -7.57 14.98 28.01
CA ILE A 187 -7.84 16.01 27.00
C ILE A 187 -7.62 15.46 25.61
N THR A 188 -8.15 16.11 24.61
CA THR A 188 -8.00 15.74 23.20
C THR A 188 -7.38 16.88 22.41
N PHE A 189 -6.45 16.54 21.54
CA PHE A 189 -6.01 17.41 20.46
C PHE A 189 -6.65 16.94 19.15
N ASP A 190 -7.36 17.84 18.51
CA ASP A 190 -7.93 17.63 17.19
C ASP A 190 -7.10 18.41 16.18
N VAL A 191 -6.48 17.68 15.26
CA VAL A 191 -5.67 18.26 14.18
C VAL A 191 -6.37 17.96 12.86
N ALA A 192 -6.76 19.00 12.15
CA ALA A 192 -7.49 18.87 10.89
C ALA A 192 -6.89 19.78 9.81
N ASP A 193 -6.90 19.30 8.56
CA ASP A 193 -6.56 20.12 7.41
C ASP A 193 -7.63 21.20 7.20
N ILE A 194 -7.21 22.44 6.97
CA ILE A 194 -8.12 23.57 6.75
C ILE A 194 -8.85 23.44 5.40
N ALA A 195 -8.20 22.84 4.40
CA ALA A 195 -8.75 22.68 3.06
C ALA A 195 -9.64 21.45 2.91
N ASP A 196 -9.38 20.38 3.70
CA ASP A 196 -10.08 19.10 3.60
C ASP A 196 -10.40 18.54 4.99
N ALA A 197 -11.63 18.75 5.43
CA ALA A 197 -12.10 18.30 6.74
C ALA A 197 -12.10 16.75 6.91
N SER A 198 -11.99 15.98 5.83
CA SER A 198 -11.86 14.51 5.91
C SER A 198 -10.47 14.09 6.42
N VAL A 199 -9.48 14.97 6.32
CA VAL A 199 -8.12 14.75 6.81
C VAL A 199 -8.02 15.33 8.22
N ALA A 200 -8.49 14.57 9.19
CA ALA A 200 -8.48 14.95 10.60
C ALA A 200 -8.07 13.77 11.48
N VAL A 201 -7.37 14.06 12.57
CA VAL A 201 -6.95 13.08 13.57
C VAL A 201 -7.16 13.66 14.95
N THR A 202 -7.78 12.88 15.82
CA THR A 202 -7.98 13.20 17.25
C THR A 202 -7.05 12.33 18.09
N GLU A 203 -6.16 12.96 18.84
CA GLU A 203 -5.25 12.26 19.74
C GLU A 203 -5.54 12.61 21.19
N ARG A 204 -5.49 11.61 22.07
CA ARG A 204 -5.77 11.74 23.50
C ARG A 204 -4.50 11.88 24.30
N THR A 205 -4.50 12.79 25.26
CA THR A 205 -3.42 12.96 26.23
C THR A 205 -3.99 13.34 27.58
N LYS A 206 -3.13 13.67 28.54
CA LYS A 206 -3.54 14.06 29.90
C LYS A 206 -3.04 15.44 30.23
N PHE A 207 -3.92 16.30 30.69
CA PHE A 207 -3.60 17.57 31.33
C PHE A 207 -3.39 17.33 32.83
N TRP A 208 -2.34 17.92 33.37
CA TRP A 208 -2.02 17.78 34.78
C TRP A 208 -2.40 19.07 35.52
N MET A 209 -3.26 18.93 36.55
CA MET A 209 -3.61 19.97 37.49
C MET A 209 -2.88 19.68 38.84
N PRO A 210 -2.12 20.62 39.42
CA PRO A 210 -1.37 20.42 40.67
C PRO A 210 -2.24 20.17 41.89
#